data_73519b86d22cde6ff8f3eaa5f3a73e33
#
_entry.id   73519b86d22cde6ff8f3eaa5f3a73e33
#
_cell.length_a   1.000
_cell.length_b   1.000
_cell.length_c   1.000
_cell.angle_alpha   90.00
_cell.angle_beta   90.00
_cell.angle_gamma   90.00
#
_symmetry.space_group_name_H-M   'P 1'
#
loop_
_entity.id
_entity.type
_entity.pdbx_description
1 polymer ?
#
loop_
_entity_poly.entity_id
_entity_poly.type
_entity_poly.pdbx_seq_one_letter_code
_entity_poly.pdbx_strand_id
1 'polypeptide(L)'
;MVHMIGQSIGAFTDATHGMTLSGVSLPYYRFIMKDGLPKFVRFAKNVWDVQEAGLSDEQIAEAGLSAMEDWMKEIGVCLHIAELGVTPEMFDGIAKGSFILDGGYRKLTHEEIVEILKQSM
;
A
#
# COMPACT_ATOMS: atom_id res chain seq x y z
N MET A 1 -1.64 8.71 -2.11
CA MET A 1 -0.32 8.34 -2.71
C MET A 1 -0.37 7.05 -3.55
N VAL A 2 -1.22 6.06 -3.24
CA VAL A 2 -1.32 4.80 -4.03
C VAL A 2 -1.44 5.07 -5.54
N HIS A 3 -2.34 5.97 -5.95
CA HIS A 3 -2.51 6.35 -7.37
C HIS A 3 -1.24 6.98 -7.97
N MET A 4 -0.55 7.82 -7.24
CA MET A 4 0.66 8.50 -7.75
C MET A 4 1.79 7.51 -7.99
N ILE A 5 2.00 6.59 -7.04
CA ILE A 5 3.01 5.52 -7.17
C ILE A 5 2.57 4.55 -8.27
N GLY A 6 1.30 4.13 -8.29
CA GLY A 6 0.79 3.21 -9.31
C GLY A 6 0.86 3.75 -10.74
N GLN A 7 0.60 5.05 -10.94
CA GLN A 7 0.76 5.70 -12.25
C GLN A 7 2.23 5.69 -12.69
N SER A 8 3.15 5.98 -11.77
CA SER A 8 4.57 5.93 -12.07
C SER A 8 5.03 4.52 -12.42
N ILE A 9 4.57 3.48 -11.69
CA ILE A 9 4.83 2.08 -12.06
C ILE A 9 4.33 1.77 -13.47
N GLY A 10 3.11 2.19 -13.80
CA GLY A 10 2.55 2.00 -15.13
C GLY A 10 3.37 2.64 -16.25
N ALA A 11 3.97 3.82 -15.99
CA ALA A 11 4.86 4.48 -16.94
C ALA A 11 6.17 3.69 -17.22
N PHE A 12 6.62 2.88 -16.26
CA PHE A 12 7.82 2.06 -16.40
C PHE A 12 7.55 0.65 -16.95
N THR A 13 6.34 0.12 -16.77
CA THR A 13 6.04 -1.29 -17.04
C THR A 13 4.91 -1.52 -18.05
N ASP A 14 4.16 -0.47 -18.41
CA ASP A 14 2.93 -0.56 -19.22
C ASP A 14 1.85 -1.49 -18.59
N ALA A 15 1.96 -1.77 -17.27
CA ALA A 15 1.04 -2.64 -16.56
C ALA A 15 -0.32 -1.96 -16.36
N THR A 16 -1.38 -2.78 -16.29
CA THR A 16 -2.75 -2.31 -16.04
C THR A 16 -2.85 -1.52 -14.73
N HIS A 17 -3.42 -0.32 -14.80
CA HIS A 17 -3.48 0.61 -13.67
C HIS A 17 -4.06 0.00 -12.38
N GLY A 18 -5.15 -0.76 -12.47
CA GLY A 18 -5.73 -1.43 -11.30
C GLY A 18 -4.75 -2.40 -10.62
N MET A 19 -3.90 -3.09 -11.38
CA MET A 19 -2.90 -4.00 -10.84
C MET A 19 -1.73 -3.26 -10.22
N THR A 20 -1.31 -2.12 -10.77
CA THR A 20 -0.27 -1.30 -10.13
C THR A 20 -0.75 -0.73 -8.80
N LEU A 21 -2.04 -0.34 -8.72
CA LEU A 21 -2.64 0.11 -7.45
C LEU A 21 -2.70 -1.00 -6.41
N SER A 22 -3.19 -2.19 -6.78
CA SER A 22 -3.28 -3.31 -5.84
C SER A 22 -1.92 -3.75 -5.32
N GLY A 23 -0.89 -3.79 -6.18
CA GLY A 23 0.46 -4.19 -5.83
C GLY A 23 1.15 -3.29 -4.79
N VAL A 24 0.80 -2.00 -4.73
CA VAL A 24 1.40 -1.07 -3.76
C VAL A 24 0.50 -0.72 -2.57
N SER A 25 -0.78 -1.10 -2.60
CA SER A 25 -1.75 -0.66 -1.60
C SER A 25 -1.41 -1.11 -0.19
N LEU A 26 -1.20 -2.41 0.02
CA LEU A 26 -0.94 -2.96 1.36
C LEU A 26 0.38 -2.46 1.96
N PRO A 27 1.52 -2.50 1.26
CA PRO A 27 2.77 -1.93 1.77
C PRO A 27 2.64 -0.44 2.10
N TYR A 28 1.98 0.34 1.24
CA TYR A 28 1.71 1.74 1.52
C TYR A 28 0.85 1.95 2.77
N TYR A 29 -0.25 1.20 2.93
CA TYR A 29 -1.11 1.34 4.11
C TYR A 29 -0.38 0.92 5.39
N ARG A 30 0.39 -0.15 5.38
CA ARG A 30 1.22 -0.56 6.52
C ARG A 30 2.25 0.51 6.88
N PHE A 31 2.86 1.14 5.87
CA PHE A 31 3.84 2.20 6.06
C PHE A 31 3.28 3.42 6.79
N ILE A 32 2.05 3.85 6.44
CA ILE A 32 1.40 5.03 7.03
C ILE A 32 0.44 4.72 8.18
N MET A 33 0.27 3.45 8.56
CA MET A 33 -0.75 3.00 9.50
C MET A 33 -0.69 3.76 10.84
N LYS A 34 0.52 3.98 11.37
CA LYS A 34 0.71 4.68 12.66
C LYS A 34 0.31 6.15 12.60
N ASP A 35 0.49 6.78 11.46
CA ASP A 35 0.14 8.20 11.26
C ASP A 35 -1.38 8.42 11.17
N GLY A 36 -2.13 7.39 10.79
CA GLY A 36 -3.58 7.40 10.67
C GLY A 36 -4.30 6.34 11.50
N LEU A 37 -3.70 5.88 12.60
CA LEU A 37 -4.11 4.70 13.38
C LEU A 37 -5.62 4.64 13.71
N PRO A 38 -6.30 5.71 14.18
CA PRO A 38 -7.72 5.65 14.48
C PRO A 38 -8.59 5.30 13.26
N LYS A 39 -8.17 5.67 12.06
CA LYS A 39 -8.90 5.35 10.83
C LYS A 39 -8.68 3.91 10.39
N PHE A 40 -7.48 3.38 10.57
CA PHE A 40 -7.19 1.97 10.31
C PHE A 40 -7.88 1.05 11.31
N VAL A 41 -7.96 1.42 12.60
CA VAL A 41 -8.77 0.71 13.60
C VAL A 41 -10.25 0.70 13.20
N ARG A 42 -10.79 1.85 12.80
CA ARG A 42 -12.18 1.95 12.33
C ARG A 42 -12.43 1.10 11.07
N PHE A 43 -11.49 1.09 10.12
CA PHE A 43 -11.54 0.25 8.93
C PHE A 43 -11.57 -1.25 9.29
N ALA A 44 -10.68 -1.68 10.19
CA ALA A 44 -10.63 -3.07 10.65
C ALA A 44 -11.95 -3.51 11.29
N LYS A 45 -12.51 -2.68 12.18
CA LYS A 45 -13.75 -3.00 12.90
C LYS A 45 -15.00 -2.96 12.00
N ASN A 46 -15.12 -1.91 11.18
CA ASN A 46 -16.36 -1.67 10.44
C ASN A 46 -16.45 -2.41 9.11
N VAL A 47 -15.32 -2.74 8.51
CA VAL A 47 -15.26 -3.43 7.21
C VAL A 47 -15.00 -4.92 7.37
N TRP A 48 -14.11 -5.28 8.31
CA TRP A 48 -13.64 -6.65 8.48
C TRP A 48 -14.12 -7.33 9.77
N ASP A 49 -14.96 -6.64 10.56
CA ASP A 49 -15.50 -7.15 11.84
C ASP A 49 -14.42 -7.67 12.81
N VAL A 50 -13.24 -7.03 12.79
CA VAL A 50 -12.14 -7.38 13.69
C VAL A 50 -12.56 -7.09 15.12
N GLN A 51 -12.48 -8.12 15.98
CA GLN A 51 -12.83 -8.03 17.39
C GLN A 51 -11.68 -7.40 18.19
N GLU A 52 -12.00 -6.43 19.04
CA GLU A 52 -11.00 -5.65 19.78
C GLU A 52 -10.52 -6.28 21.11
N ALA A 53 -11.20 -7.36 21.56
CA ALA A 53 -10.92 -7.95 22.87
C ALA A 53 -9.46 -8.36 23.04
N GLY A 54 -8.74 -7.68 23.96
CA GLY A 54 -7.36 -7.98 24.32
C GLY A 54 -6.29 -7.53 23.30
N LEU A 55 -6.67 -6.79 22.25
CA LEU A 55 -5.75 -6.29 21.23
C LEU A 55 -5.47 -4.80 21.41
N SER A 56 -4.25 -4.39 21.08
CA SER A 56 -3.91 -2.96 20.93
C SER A 56 -4.47 -2.39 19.62
N ASP A 57 -4.58 -1.07 19.53
CA ASP A 57 -5.02 -0.39 18.32
C ASP A 57 -4.17 -0.74 17.09
N GLU A 58 -2.86 -0.89 17.27
CA GLU A 58 -1.96 -1.31 16.19
C GLU A 58 -2.25 -2.76 15.75
N GLN A 59 -2.53 -3.65 16.69
CA GLN A 59 -2.87 -5.04 16.38
C GLN A 59 -4.23 -5.13 15.66
N ILE A 60 -5.20 -4.33 16.07
CA ILE A 60 -6.53 -4.25 15.40
C ILE A 60 -6.35 -3.73 13.98
N ALA A 61 -5.60 -2.65 13.79
CA ALA A 61 -5.35 -2.06 12.49
C ALA A 61 -4.64 -3.05 11.54
N GLU A 62 -3.60 -3.75 12.02
CA GLU A 62 -2.89 -4.76 11.23
C GLU A 62 -3.78 -5.97 10.90
N ALA A 63 -4.62 -6.41 11.83
CA ALA A 63 -5.61 -7.47 11.56
C ALA A 63 -6.57 -7.07 10.42
N GLY A 64 -6.99 -5.80 10.37
CA GLY A 64 -7.81 -5.28 9.28
C GLY A 64 -7.08 -5.26 7.93
N LEU A 65 -5.80 -4.89 7.90
CA LEU A 65 -4.98 -4.94 6.68
C LEU A 65 -4.72 -6.38 6.23
N SER A 66 -4.52 -7.30 7.17
CA SER A 66 -4.37 -8.74 6.87
C SER A 66 -5.65 -9.34 6.30
N ALA A 67 -6.82 -8.98 6.83
CA ALA A 67 -8.10 -9.40 6.27
C ALA A 67 -8.32 -8.85 4.85
N MET A 68 -7.93 -7.60 4.60
CA MET A 68 -7.92 -7.02 3.25
C MET A 68 -6.99 -7.78 2.30
N GLU A 69 -5.80 -8.16 2.77
CA GLU A 69 -4.85 -8.95 1.99
C GLU A 69 -5.42 -10.31 1.59
N ASP A 70 -6.06 -11.02 2.52
CA ASP A 70 -6.70 -12.31 2.25
C ASP A 70 -7.82 -12.18 1.23
N TRP A 71 -8.65 -11.14 1.35
CA TRP A 71 -9.68 -10.84 0.36
C TRP A 71 -9.08 -10.50 -1.01
N MET A 72 -7.99 -9.73 -1.09
CA MET A 72 -7.31 -9.42 -2.33
C MET A 72 -6.74 -10.67 -3.00
N LYS A 73 -6.22 -11.64 -2.22
CA LYS A 73 -5.82 -12.96 -2.72
C LYS A 73 -7.01 -13.75 -3.29
N GLU A 74 -8.13 -13.75 -2.58
CA GLU A 74 -9.35 -14.46 -3.00
C GLU A 74 -9.88 -13.95 -4.33
N ILE A 75 -9.91 -12.64 -4.54
CA ILE A 75 -10.37 -12.04 -5.81
C ILE A 75 -9.30 -12.04 -6.91
N GLY A 76 -8.07 -12.48 -6.62
CA GLY A 76 -7.02 -12.70 -7.60
C GLY A 76 -6.38 -11.42 -8.17
N VAL A 77 -6.30 -10.33 -7.40
CA VAL A 77 -5.56 -9.14 -7.83
C VAL A 77 -4.07 -9.27 -7.55
N CYS A 78 -3.26 -8.53 -8.29
CA CYS A 78 -1.82 -8.48 -8.09
C CYS A 78 -1.47 -7.90 -6.71
N LEU A 79 -0.60 -8.59 -5.96
CA LEU A 79 -0.11 -8.15 -4.65
C LEU A 79 1.37 -7.79 -4.65
N HIS A 80 2.11 -8.17 -5.69
CA HIS A 80 3.54 -7.97 -5.81
C HIS A 80 3.89 -7.31 -7.12
N ILE A 81 4.53 -6.14 -7.08
CA ILE A 81 4.87 -5.38 -8.29
C ILE A 81 5.92 -6.06 -9.17
N ALA A 82 6.66 -7.04 -8.63
CA ALA A 82 7.55 -7.88 -9.42
C ALA A 82 6.78 -8.66 -10.52
N GLU A 83 5.55 -9.08 -10.26
CA GLU A 83 4.69 -9.74 -11.24
C GLU A 83 4.32 -8.84 -12.42
N LEU A 84 4.44 -7.52 -12.23
CA LEU A 84 4.18 -6.49 -13.25
C LEU A 84 5.43 -6.08 -14.02
N GLY A 85 6.57 -6.74 -13.77
CA GLY A 85 7.84 -6.45 -14.43
C GLY A 85 8.67 -5.33 -13.77
N VAL A 86 8.31 -4.89 -12.56
CA VAL A 86 9.13 -3.94 -11.79
C VAL A 86 10.40 -4.64 -11.31
N THR A 87 11.53 -3.97 -11.48
CA THR A 87 12.83 -4.42 -10.97
C THR A 87 13.43 -3.38 -10.02
N PRO A 88 14.36 -3.75 -9.12
CA PRO A 88 14.98 -2.83 -8.18
C PRO A 88 15.63 -1.60 -8.83
N GLU A 89 16.16 -1.73 -10.05
CA GLU A 89 16.78 -0.65 -10.81
C GLU A 89 15.78 0.46 -11.18
N MET A 90 14.48 0.14 -11.21
CA MET A 90 13.41 1.10 -11.53
C MET A 90 12.98 1.94 -10.32
N PHE A 91 13.30 1.54 -9.09
CA PHE A 91 12.75 2.18 -7.87
C PHE A 91 13.01 3.67 -7.79
N ASP A 92 14.24 4.11 -8.05
CA ASP A 92 14.58 5.54 -8.01
C ASP A 92 13.80 6.34 -9.07
N GLY A 93 13.68 5.79 -10.27
CA GLY A 93 12.90 6.41 -11.36
C GLY A 93 11.41 6.48 -11.03
N ILE A 94 10.81 5.39 -10.51
CA ILE A 94 9.41 5.34 -10.10
C ILE A 94 9.15 6.34 -8.96
N ALA A 95 10.02 6.40 -7.96
CA ALA A 95 9.87 7.33 -6.84
C ALA A 95 9.95 8.80 -7.31
N LYS A 96 10.89 9.13 -8.19
CA LYS A 96 11.01 10.48 -8.79
C LYS A 96 9.84 10.85 -9.69
N GLY A 97 9.26 9.87 -10.39
CA GLY A 97 8.07 10.05 -11.22
C GLY A 97 6.77 10.15 -10.42
N SER A 98 6.78 9.79 -9.15
CA SER A 98 5.60 9.84 -8.28
C SER A 98 5.36 11.26 -7.77
N PHE A 99 4.23 11.87 -8.14
CA PHE A 99 3.85 13.17 -7.59
C PHE A 99 3.50 13.06 -6.11
N ILE A 100 4.28 13.74 -5.25
CA ILE A 100 4.08 13.69 -3.80
C ILE A 100 2.95 14.63 -3.40
N LEU A 101 1.87 14.07 -2.87
CA LEU A 101 0.73 14.83 -2.36
C LEU A 101 1.01 15.33 -0.93
N ASP A 102 0.63 16.57 -0.66
CA ASP A 102 0.71 17.18 0.68
C ASP A 102 -0.43 16.73 1.61
N GLY A 103 -1.48 16.13 1.06
CA GLY A 103 -2.63 15.62 1.81
C GLY A 103 -2.44 14.20 2.34
N GLY A 104 -3.35 13.77 3.23
CA GLY A 104 -3.34 12.44 3.83
C GLY A 104 -2.75 12.43 5.25
N TYR A 105 -2.47 11.24 5.77
CA TYR A 105 -1.94 11.09 7.13
C TYR A 105 -0.45 11.42 7.23
N ARG A 106 0.28 11.27 6.14
CA ARG A 106 1.73 11.51 6.07
C ARG A 106 2.11 12.00 4.68
N LYS A 107 2.91 13.06 4.61
CA LYS A 107 3.62 13.45 3.38
C LYS A 107 4.87 12.58 3.26
N LEU A 108 4.98 11.82 2.17
CA LEU A 108 6.12 10.94 1.92
C LEU A 108 7.32 11.71 1.36
N THR A 109 8.52 11.15 1.58
CA THR A 109 9.74 11.49 0.83
C THR A 109 9.96 10.50 -0.32
N HIS A 110 10.90 10.80 -1.22
CA HIS A 110 11.28 9.87 -2.29
C HIS A 110 11.87 8.57 -1.73
N GLU A 111 12.69 8.67 -0.68
CA GLU A 111 13.31 7.52 -0.01
C GLU A 111 12.26 6.61 0.62
N GLU A 112 11.21 7.19 1.20
CA GLU A 112 10.08 6.44 1.76
C GLU A 112 9.27 5.74 0.65
N ILE A 113 9.11 6.36 -0.51
CA ILE A 113 8.50 5.70 -1.67
C ILE A 113 9.35 4.51 -2.13
N VAL A 114 10.67 4.66 -2.20
CA VAL A 114 11.59 3.55 -2.52
C VAL A 114 11.43 2.40 -1.51
N GLU A 115 11.29 2.72 -0.22
CA GLU A 115 11.07 1.69 0.81
C GLU A 115 9.73 0.96 0.63
N ILE A 116 8.66 1.69 0.31
CA ILE A 116 7.35 1.09 -0.01
C ILE A 116 7.46 0.17 -1.25
N LEU A 117 8.19 0.59 -2.30
CA LEU A 117 8.41 -0.23 -3.49
C LEU A 117 9.16 -1.53 -3.17
N LYS A 118 10.19 -1.49 -2.30
CA LYS A 118 10.90 -2.68 -1.84
C LYS A 118 9.96 -3.66 -1.12
N GLN A 119 9.08 -3.14 -0.28
CA GLN A 119 8.11 -3.95 0.45
C GLN A 119 6.97 -4.48 -0.44
N SER A 120 6.83 -3.94 -1.64
CA SER A 120 5.83 -4.34 -2.63
C SER A 120 6.34 -5.42 -3.59
N MET A 121 7.61 -5.82 -3.52
CA MET A 121 8.21 -6.88 -4.34
C MET A 121 7.77 -8.27 -3.84
#